data_90f82e70faaf702db7e641063caa42cb
#
_entry.id   90f82e70faaf702db7e641063caa42cb
#
_cell.length_a   1.000
_cell.length_b   1.000
_cell.length_c   1.000
_cell.angle_alpha   90.00
_cell.angle_beta   90.00
_cell.angle_gamma   90.00
#
_symmetry.space_group_name_H-M   'P 1'
#
loop_
_entity.id
_entity.type
_entity.pdbx_description
1 polymer ?
#
loop_
_entity_poly.entity_id
_entity_poly.type
_entity_poly.pdbx_seq_one_letter_code
_entity_poly.pdbx_strand_id
1 'polypeptide(L)'
;MNIEHLGIAVKDLSVSIPLFEKLLNTECYKQESVESEQVITAFFQTGESKVELLESTNPDGVIARFIEKKGEGLHHVAFHVQDIYAEMERLKNEGFVLLSDSPKKGADNKLVCFLHPKGTNGVLVELCGDC
;
A
#
# COMPACT_ATOMS: atom_id res chain seq x y z
N MET A 1 9.35 -2.34 -14.15
CA MET A 1 8.29 -1.95 -13.21
C MET A 1 8.56 -0.53 -12.69
N ASN A 2 7.51 0.17 -12.28
CA ASN A 2 7.64 1.53 -11.73
C ASN A 2 6.92 1.62 -10.40
N ILE A 3 7.19 2.68 -9.65
CA ILE A 3 6.51 2.88 -8.36
C ILE A 3 5.06 3.26 -8.62
N GLU A 4 4.14 2.43 -8.14
CA GLU A 4 2.70 2.68 -8.25
C GLU A 4 2.25 3.64 -7.15
N HIS A 5 2.64 3.35 -5.90
CA HIS A 5 2.33 4.24 -4.78
C HIS A 5 3.24 3.98 -3.58
N LEU A 6 3.22 4.96 -2.68
CA LEU A 6 3.76 4.83 -1.33
C LEU A 6 2.59 4.76 -0.37
N GLY A 7 2.59 3.79 0.53
CA GLY A 7 1.57 3.65 1.56
C GLY A 7 2.06 4.18 2.89
N ILE A 8 1.35 5.13 3.46
CA ILE A 8 1.70 5.79 4.71
C ILE A 8 0.63 5.53 5.76
N ALA A 9 1.02 4.95 6.89
CA ALA A 9 0.11 4.68 8.00
C ALA A 9 -0.11 5.94 8.83
N VAL A 10 -1.37 6.32 9.02
CA VAL A 10 -1.76 7.50 9.79
C VAL A 10 -2.83 7.14 10.80
N LYS A 11 -2.88 7.89 11.90
CA LYS A 11 -3.86 7.67 12.97
C LYS A 11 -5.24 8.21 12.62
N ASP A 12 -5.28 9.35 11.92
CA ASP A 12 -6.53 10.08 11.70
C ASP A 12 -6.49 10.82 10.37
N LEU A 13 -7.26 10.36 9.40
CA LEU A 13 -7.34 10.97 8.08
C LEU A 13 -7.87 12.39 8.12
N SER A 14 -8.74 12.73 9.09
CA SER A 14 -9.25 14.09 9.18
C SER A 14 -8.15 15.11 9.49
N VAL A 15 -7.07 14.67 10.09
CA VAL A 15 -5.87 15.50 10.36
C VAL A 15 -4.87 15.36 9.22
N SER A 16 -4.64 14.15 8.75
CA SER A 16 -3.58 13.86 7.79
C SER A 16 -3.90 14.30 6.37
N ILE A 17 -5.17 14.24 5.96
CA ILE A 17 -5.55 14.69 4.60
C ILE A 17 -5.22 16.16 4.39
N PRO A 18 -5.66 17.10 5.26
CA PRO A 18 -5.29 18.51 5.07
C PRO A 18 -3.78 18.76 5.11
N LEU A 19 -3.08 18.00 5.96
CA LEU A 19 -1.61 18.11 6.08
C LEU A 19 -0.93 17.76 4.75
N PHE A 20 -1.31 16.62 4.16
CA PHE A 20 -0.71 16.17 2.91
C PHE A 20 -1.18 16.97 1.69
N GLU A 21 -2.40 17.52 1.74
CA GLU A 21 -2.83 18.46 0.70
C GLU A 21 -1.93 19.69 0.63
N LYS A 22 -1.55 20.22 1.80
CA LYS A 22 -0.62 21.35 1.86
C LYS A 22 0.78 20.96 1.41
N LEU A 23 1.26 19.81 1.91
CA LEU A 23 2.61 19.35 1.60
C LEU A 23 2.78 19.09 0.10
N LEU A 24 1.83 18.38 -0.50
CA LEU A 24 1.90 17.95 -1.90
C LEU A 24 1.34 18.98 -2.87
N ASN A 25 0.73 20.02 -2.35
CA ASN A 25 0.08 21.08 -3.14
C ASN A 25 -0.92 20.49 -4.16
N THR A 26 -1.72 19.54 -3.68
CA THR A 26 -2.76 18.90 -4.47
C THR A 26 -3.85 18.40 -3.53
N GLU A 27 -5.05 18.21 -4.06
CA GLU A 27 -6.18 17.74 -3.27
C GLU A 27 -6.20 16.22 -3.22
N CYS A 28 -6.71 15.67 -2.10
CA CYS A 28 -7.10 14.27 -2.02
C CYS A 28 -8.22 14.05 -3.05
N TYR A 29 -8.02 13.17 -4.01
CA TYR A 29 -9.01 13.00 -5.07
C TYR A 29 -10.02 11.88 -4.79
N LYS A 30 -9.75 11.03 -3.82
CA LYS A 30 -10.62 9.90 -3.51
C LYS A 30 -10.30 9.33 -2.13
N GLN A 31 -11.33 8.81 -1.47
CA GLN A 31 -11.17 7.95 -0.30
C GLN A 31 -11.90 6.65 -0.60
N GLU A 32 -11.36 5.55 -0.12
CA GLU A 32 -11.94 4.23 -0.34
C GLU A 32 -11.78 3.36 0.90
N SER A 33 -12.86 2.70 1.31
CA SER A 33 -12.80 1.69 2.37
C SER A 33 -12.44 0.35 1.76
N VAL A 34 -11.38 -0.28 2.27
CA VAL A 34 -10.93 -1.60 1.83
C VAL A 34 -11.11 -2.56 3.00
N GLU A 35 -12.26 -3.22 3.04
CA GLU A 35 -12.63 -4.07 4.18
C GLU A 35 -11.68 -5.24 4.40
N SER A 36 -11.18 -5.85 3.31
CA SER A 36 -10.23 -6.97 3.39
C SER A 36 -8.92 -6.58 4.08
N GLU A 37 -8.54 -5.31 4.01
CA GLU A 37 -7.33 -4.77 4.65
C GLU A 37 -7.65 -4.03 5.94
N GLN A 38 -8.93 -3.83 6.25
CA GLN A 38 -9.43 -3.09 7.42
C GLN A 38 -8.87 -1.67 7.48
N VAL A 39 -8.92 -0.97 6.33
CA VAL A 39 -8.43 0.41 6.22
C VAL A 39 -9.38 1.28 5.41
N ILE A 40 -9.29 2.59 5.66
CA ILE A 40 -9.76 3.61 4.73
C ILE A 40 -8.51 4.21 4.11
N THR A 41 -8.48 4.31 2.80
CA THR A 41 -7.34 4.82 2.04
C THR A 41 -7.70 6.15 1.41
N ALA A 42 -6.84 7.15 1.58
CA ALA A 42 -6.97 8.46 0.92
C ALA A 42 -5.87 8.59 -0.14
N PHE A 43 -6.23 9.04 -1.33
CA PHE A 43 -5.37 9.03 -2.51
C PHE A 43 -4.94 10.43 -2.93
N PHE A 44 -3.65 10.58 -3.21
CA PHE A 44 -3.07 11.79 -3.78
C PHE A 44 -2.27 11.42 -5.02
N GLN A 45 -2.46 12.15 -6.11
CA GLN A 45 -1.67 11.94 -7.32
C GLN A 45 -0.41 12.80 -7.28
N THR A 46 0.74 12.18 -7.46
CA THR A 46 2.03 12.87 -7.48
C THR A 46 2.79 12.46 -8.74
N GLY A 47 2.53 13.17 -9.85
CA GLY A 47 3.07 12.76 -11.13
C GLY A 47 2.46 11.43 -11.57
N GLU A 48 3.30 10.45 -11.87
CA GLU A 48 2.85 9.12 -12.31
C GLU A 48 2.58 8.17 -11.14
N SER A 49 2.98 8.56 -9.94
CA SER A 49 2.81 7.73 -8.73
C SER A 49 1.76 8.35 -7.81
N LYS A 50 1.32 7.56 -6.83
CA LYS A 50 0.36 8.03 -5.83
C LYS A 50 0.96 7.99 -4.44
N VAL A 51 0.47 8.84 -3.57
CA VAL A 51 0.64 8.70 -2.13
C VAL A 51 -0.70 8.27 -1.57
N GLU A 52 -0.70 7.19 -0.78
CA GLU A 52 -1.91 6.66 -0.14
C GLU A 52 -1.75 6.73 1.36
N LEU A 53 -2.67 7.42 2.02
CA LEU A 53 -2.72 7.47 3.48
C LEU A 53 -3.69 6.39 3.95
N LEU A 54 -3.25 5.60 4.93
CA LEU A 54 -3.99 4.44 5.42
C LEU A 54 -4.36 4.65 6.88
N GLU A 55 -5.67 4.66 7.16
CA GLU A 55 -6.19 4.69 8.53
C GLU A 55 -6.89 3.38 8.82
N SER A 56 -6.54 2.74 9.94
CA SER A 56 -7.18 1.48 10.32
C SER A 56 -8.64 1.69 10.72
N THR A 57 -9.52 0.78 10.28
CA THR A 57 -10.92 0.75 10.71
C THR A 57 -11.15 -0.19 11.89
N ASN A 58 -10.09 -0.89 12.35
CA ASN A 58 -10.18 -1.87 13.43
C ASN A 58 -8.94 -1.73 14.31
N PRO A 59 -9.11 -1.64 15.65
CA PRO A 59 -7.94 -1.53 16.56
C PRO A 59 -6.98 -2.71 16.47
N ASP A 60 -7.44 -3.86 15.96
CA ASP A 60 -6.61 -5.05 15.77
C ASP A 60 -6.14 -5.22 14.32
N GLY A 61 -6.42 -4.26 13.46
CA GLY A 61 -6.02 -4.31 12.06
C GLY A 61 -4.51 -4.15 11.86
N VAL A 62 -4.04 -4.51 10.67
CA VAL A 62 -2.61 -4.49 10.32
C VAL A 62 -2.01 -3.09 10.50
N ILE A 63 -2.71 -2.07 10.03
CA ILE A 63 -2.23 -0.69 10.13
C ILE A 63 -2.23 -0.20 11.58
N ALA A 64 -3.27 -0.54 12.37
CA ALA A 64 -3.31 -0.18 13.79
C ALA A 64 -2.13 -0.80 14.54
N ARG A 65 -1.83 -2.08 14.28
CA ARG A 65 -0.70 -2.77 14.88
C ARG A 65 0.64 -2.19 14.47
N PHE A 66 0.75 -1.81 13.21
CA PHE A 66 1.96 -1.15 12.71
C PHE A 66 2.23 0.16 13.45
N ILE A 67 1.20 0.99 13.60
CA ILE A 67 1.31 2.27 14.31
C ILE A 67 1.66 2.06 15.77
N GLU A 68 1.07 1.06 16.42
CA GLU A 68 1.35 0.73 17.80
C GLU A 68 2.83 0.38 18.01
N LYS A 69 3.42 -0.37 17.08
CA LYS A 69 4.81 -0.81 17.18
C LYS A 69 5.81 0.23 16.69
N LYS A 70 5.51 0.94 15.62
CA LYS A 70 6.47 1.79 14.92
C LYS A 70 6.06 3.26 14.84
N GLY A 71 4.83 3.59 15.20
CA GLY A 71 4.28 4.93 15.03
C GLY A 71 3.77 5.16 13.61
N GLU A 72 3.29 6.36 13.35
CA GLU A 72 2.88 6.77 12.02
C GLU A 72 4.09 6.84 11.09
N GLY A 73 3.90 6.55 9.83
CA GLY A 73 4.97 6.67 8.84
C GLY A 73 4.80 5.73 7.67
N LEU A 74 5.85 5.64 6.88
CA LEU A 74 5.86 4.82 5.68
C LEU A 74 5.65 3.35 6.03
N HIS A 75 4.62 2.74 5.42
CA HIS A 75 4.26 1.35 5.66
C HIS A 75 4.75 0.43 4.55
N HIS A 76 4.57 0.83 3.29
CA HIS A 76 4.98 -0.01 2.17
C HIS A 76 5.25 0.81 0.90
N VAL A 77 5.95 0.17 -0.03
CA VAL A 77 6.17 0.68 -1.39
C VAL A 77 5.53 -0.31 -2.35
N ALA A 78 4.67 0.18 -3.23
CA ALA A 78 4.03 -0.64 -4.25
C ALA A 78 4.65 -0.40 -5.61
N PHE A 79 4.96 -1.48 -6.32
CA PHE A 79 5.47 -1.42 -7.69
C PHE A 79 4.40 -1.89 -8.65
N HIS A 80 4.19 -1.12 -9.70
CA HIS A 80 3.27 -1.51 -10.77
C HIS A 80 3.92 -2.56 -11.66
N VAL A 81 3.18 -3.62 -11.95
CA VAL A 81 3.60 -4.70 -12.86
C VAL A 81 2.50 -4.92 -13.89
N GLN A 82 2.88 -5.33 -15.10
CA GLN A 82 1.91 -5.54 -16.17
C GLN A 82 1.10 -6.83 -15.98
N ASP A 83 1.77 -7.90 -15.56
CA ASP A 83 1.14 -9.20 -15.31
C ASP A 83 1.57 -9.69 -13.95
N ILE A 84 0.68 -9.52 -12.96
CA ILE A 84 1.03 -9.84 -11.57
C ILE A 84 1.27 -11.35 -11.38
N TYR A 85 0.56 -12.20 -12.12
CA TYR A 85 0.75 -13.65 -12.02
C TYR A 85 2.15 -14.06 -12.50
N ALA A 86 2.56 -13.52 -13.64
CA ALA A 86 3.89 -13.79 -14.20
C ALA A 86 4.99 -13.24 -13.28
N GLU A 87 4.79 -12.06 -12.71
CA GLU A 87 5.77 -11.44 -11.83
C GLU A 87 5.89 -12.17 -10.50
N MET A 88 4.78 -12.64 -9.94
CA MET A 88 4.80 -13.47 -8.74
C MET A 88 5.60 -14.76 -8.98
N GLU A 89 5.39 -15.41 -10.12
CA GLU A 89 6.12 -16.62 -10.48
C GLU A 89 7.62 -16.34 -10.65
N ARG A 90 7.96 -15.26 -11.33
CA ARG A 90 9.36 -14.87 -11.53
C ARG A 90 10.07 -14.63 -10.19
N LEU A 91 9.45 -13.86 -9.31
CA LEU A 91 10.04 -13.52 -8.02
C LEU A 91 10.16 -14.74 -7.10
N LYS A 92 9.17 -15.63 -7.14
CA LYS A 92 9.24 -16.88 -6.40
C LYS A 92 10.44 -17.72 -6.88
N ASN A 93 10.66 -17.79 -8.18
CA ASN A 93 11.80 -18.52 -8.76
C ASN A 93 13.13 -17.87 -8.42
N GLU A 94 13.13 -16.55 -8.18
CA GLU A 94 14.33 -15.82 -7.78
C GLU A 94 14.60 -15.93 -6.26
N GLY A 95 13.73 -16.62 -5.51
CA GLY A 95 13.91 -16.85 -4.08
C GLY A 95 13.18 -15.90 -3.15
N PHE A 96 12.36 -15.01 -3.67
CA PHE A 96 11.56 -14.13 -2.81
C PHE A 96 10.39 -14.92 -2.20
N VAL A 97 10.02 -14.55 -0.98
CA VAL A 97 8.90 -15.18 -0.27
C VAL A 97 7.67 -14.28 -0.45
N LEU A 98 6.66 -14.83 -1.12
CA LEU A 98 5.38 -14.14 -1.29
C LEU A 98 4.49 -14.42 -0.08
N LEU A 99 3.74 -13.42 0.36
CA LEU A 99 2.86 -13.56 1.53
C LEU A 99 1.53 -14.23 1.19
N SER A 100 1.25 -14.45 -0.09
CA SER A 100 0.06 -15.19 -0.53
C SER A 100 0.36 -15.96 -1.80
N ASP A 101 -0.38 -17.03 -2.05
CA ASP A 101 -0.20 -17.89 -3.23
C ASP A 101 -0.81 -17.29 -4.49
N SER A 102 -1.75 -16.38 -4.32
CA SER A 102 -2.41 -15.71 -5.44
C SER A 102 -2.65 -14.25 -5.08
N PRO A 103 -2.75 -13.36 -6.09
CA PRO A 103 -3.07 -11.97 -5.82
C PRO A 103 -4.51 -11.82 -5.35
N LYS A 104 -4.77 -10.76 -4.60
CA LYS A 104 -6.11 -10.43 -4.12
C LYS A 104 -6.47 -9.00 -4.53
N LYS A 105 -7.75 -8.68 -4.51
CA LYS A 105 -8.20 -7.32 -4.79
C LYS A 105 -7.82 -6.39 -3.66
N GLY A 106 -7.21 -5.27 -4.01
CA GLY A 106 -6.90 -4.18 -3.09
C GLY A 106 -7.65 -2.92 -3.48
N ALA A 107 -7.15 -1.78 -3.00
CA ALA A 107 -7.71 -0.48 -3.32
C ALA A 107 -7.55 -0.15 -4.80
N ASP A 108 -8.39 0.76 -5.28
CA ASP A 108 -8.27 1.36 -6.61
C ASP A 108 -8.35 0.34 -7.76
N ASN A 109 -9.16 -0.70 -7.55
CA ASN A 109 -9.39 -1.76 -8.55
C ASN A 109 -8.09 -2.44 -9.02
N LYS A 110 -7.17 -2.69 -8.10
CA LYS A 110 -5.89 -3.35 -8.38
C LYS A 110 -5.86 -4.75 -7.80
N LEU A 111 -5.06 -5.61 -8.44
CA LEU A 111 -4.65 -6.88 -7.86
C LEU A 111 -3.33 -6.67 -7.14
N VAL A 112 -3.21 -7.17 -5.92
CA VAL A 112 -2.04 -6.93 -5.09
C VAL A 112 -1.50 -8.21 -4.48
N CYS A 113 -0.19 -8.21 -4.25
CA CYS A 113 0.50 -9.27 -3.52
C CYS A 113 1.70 -8.67 -2.81
N PHE A 114 1.89 -9.04 -1.54
CA PHE A 114 3.03 -8.55 -0.76
C PHE A 114 4.16 -9.56 -0.73
N LEU A 115 5.39 -9.06 -0.68
CA LEU A 115 6.59 -9.84 -0.45
C LEU A 115 6.99 -9.76 1.01
N HIS A 116 7.53 -10.87 1.55
CA HIS A 116 8.02 -10.88 2.92
C HIS A 116 9.23 -9.94 3.05
N PRO A 117 9.22 -9.00 4.01
CA PRO A 117 10.27 -7.98 4.11
C PRO A 117 11.66 -8.55 4.45
N LYS A 118 11.77 -9.78 4.93
CA LYS A 118 13.08 -10.42 5.13
C LYS A 118 13.89 -10.53 3.84
N GLY A 119 13.21 -10.71 2.71
CA GLY A 119 13.88 -10.83 1.41
C GLY A 119 14.16 -9.50 0.75
N THR A 120 13.72 -8.39 1.32
CA THR A 120 13.81 -7.06 0.74
C THR A 120 14.35 -6.04 1.74
N ASN A 121 15.31 -6.47 2.57
CA ASN A 121 16.02 -5.61 3.53
C ASN A 121 15.09 -4.87 4.49
N GLY A 122 14.00 -5.53 4.91
CA GLY A 122 13.06 -4.94 5.86
C GLY A 122 12.00 -4.04 5.25
N VAL A 123 12.02 -3.86 3.92
CA VAL A 123 11.03 -3.03 3.23
C VAL A 123 9.84 -3.90 2.85
N LEU A 124 8.64 -3.51 3.26
CA LEU A 124 7.43 -4.19 2.80
C LEU A 124 7.13 -3.75 1.38
N VAL A 125 7.26 -4.67 0.44
CA VAL A 125 7.04 -4.43 -0.99
C VAL A 125 5.71 -5.03 -1.41
N GLU A 126 4.93 -4.25 -2.13
CA GLU A 126 3.67 -4.68 -2.73
C GLU A 126 3.81 -4.72 -4.24
N LEU A 127 3.36 -5.80 -4.87
CA LEU A 127 3.17 -5.84 -6.31
C LEU A 127 1.74 -5.40 -6.59
N CYS A 128 1.57 -4.59 -7.62
CA CYS A 128 0.28 -3.97 -7.93
C CYS A 128 0.04 -4.06 -9.43
N GLY A 129 -0.97 -4.84 -9.81
CA GLY A 129 -1.35 -5.02 -11.20
C GLY A 129 -2.78 -4.57 -11.44
N ASP A 130 -3.15 -4.37 -12.69
CA ASP A 130 -4.53 -4.04 -13.04
C ASP A 130 -5.40 -5.29 -13.00
N CYS A 131 -6.65 -5.11 -12.59
CA CYS A 131 -7.64 -6.19 -12.62
C CYS A 131 -8.03 -6.56 -14.04
#